data_9c743d165d9fb51d2191c2407347ec71
#
_entry.id   9c743d165d9fb51d2191c2407347ec71
#
_cell.length_a   1.000
_cell.length_b   1.000
_cell.length_c   1.000
_cell.angle_alpha   90.00
_cell.angle_beta   90.00
_cell.angle_gamma   90.00
#
_symmetry.space_group_name_H-M   'P 1'
#
loop_
_entity.id
_entity.type
_entity.pdbx_description
1 polymer ?
#
loop_
_entity_poly.entity_id
_entity_poly.type
_entity_poly.pdbx_seq_one_letter_code
_entity_poly.pdbx_strand_id
1 'polypeptide(L)'
;MWFKMWGLFLLAFSLLVGTCLANDDGDRIDATGCPVIFRSRCTCGPGDYRAWKPNSKVYITNCTNAGFTDPNVIEFIPDQTEVLIMTGNRFETLPWNVLGVWENHNKLEVIDLSNNAIKEIQGKSFHKVTNVKRLILNHNDLYVVSTMKHPRVFSNFVNLEELHLTNAFTEQIDSKWYLSDLKDIILESELTKLKKLHLEQNEIWEIKDMDMFCQLPELLDLHLSDNQLTDINFSLECLRKLRYLDLEFNRIRNLPQSTLVKLDAAFGHKEEGPDGRLRFTRQVDLHGNPFACDCHMKNFAQWLNQTEINLMNKDAMRCYDGVPASNAGKRIKNVDKFDCPVKVREGTSGSHHAVTSTLLTILIILTASLLAVVLWINRITVKDKMQPLLKNLQNHMQYTTIEKQEEEPPEVSV
;
A
#
# COMPACT_ATOMS: atom_id res chain seq x y z
N MET A 1 9.42 33.89 66.19
CA MET A 1 9.11 34.32 64.79
C MET A 1 9.20 33.18 63.76
N TRP A 2 9.65 32.01 64.15
CA TRP A 2 9.82 30.84 63.22
C TRP A 2 8.61 29.93 63.12
N PHE A 3 7.70 29.89 64.08
CA PHE A 3 6.50 29.04 64.07
C PHE A 3 5.36 29.57 63.18
N LYS A 4 5.32 30.83 62.82
CA LYS A 4 4.29 31.39 61.88
C LYS A 4 4.61 31.22 60.42
N MET A 5 5.83 30.98 60.03
CA MET A 5 6.22 30.74 58.63
C MET A 5 5.93 29.30 58.16
N TRP A 6 5.94 28.30 59.06
CA TRP A 6 5.64 26.90 58.70
C TRP A 6 4.15 26.65 58.46
N GLY A 7 3.27 27.39 59.17
CA GLY A 7 1.81 27.29 58.93
C GLY A 7 1.38 27.82 57.59
N LEU A 8 2.05 28.86 57.08
CA LEU A 8 1.78 29.42 55.74
C LEU A 8 2.33 28.54 54.60
N PHE A 9 3.45 27.81 54.83
CA PHE A 9 3.99 26.87 53.84
C PHE A 9 3.13 25.60 53.72
N LEU A 10 2.56 25.08 54.81
CA LEU A 10 1.66 23.93 54.78
C LEU A 10 0.29 24.28 54.19
N LEU A 11 -0.23 25.50 54.39
CA LEU A 11 -1.45 25.97 53.73
C LEU A 11 -1.24 26.26 52.24
N ALA A 12 -0.09 26.78 51.81
CA ALA A 12 0.24 26.96 50.40
C ALA A 12 0.49 25.62 49.68
N PHE A 13 1.06 24.62 50.39
CA PHE A 13 1.27 23.28 49.82
C PHE A 13 -0.04 22.48 49.71
N SER A 14 -0.98 22.64 50.65
CA SER A 14 -2.31 22.05 50.56
C SER A 14 -3.20 22.70 49.48
N LEU A 15 -3.00 24.00 49.19
CA LEU A 15 -3.68 24.69 48.08
C LEU A 15 -3.06 24.34 46.71
N LEU A 16 -1.77 24.03 46.63
CA LEU A 16 -1.10 23.57 45.40
C LEU A 16 -1.33 22.10 45.10
N VAL A 17 -1.56 21.25 46.11
CA VAL A 17 -1.91 19.84 45.94
C VAL A 17 -3.42 19.69 45.63
N GLY A 18 -4.25 20.67 46.02
CA GLY A 18 -5.70 20.67 45.73
C GLY A 18 -6.10 21.06 44.30
N THR A 19 -5.17 21.47 43.43
CA THR A 19 -5.44 21.85 42.03
C THR A 19 -4.87 20.89 40.99
N CYS A 20 -4.22 19.80 41.40
CA CYS A 20 -3.96 18.63 40.58
C CYS A 20 -5.01 17.52 40.81
N LEU A 21 -6.30 17.90 40.87
CA LEU A 21 -7.33 16.98 40.54
C LEU A 21 -7.22 16.82 39.02
N ALA A 22 -6.65 15.71 38.57
CA ALA A 22 -6.79 15.24 37.22
C ALA A 22 -8.25 15.41 36.84
N ASN A 23 -8.52 16.09 35.74
CA ASN A 23 -9.86 16.10 35.14
C ASN A 23 -10.17 14.65 34.78
N ASP A 24 -10.91 13.97 35.65
CA ASP A 24 -11.40 12.61 35.48
C ASP A 24 -12.63 12.62 34.57
N ASP A 25 -12.55 13.37 33.47
CA ASP A 25 -13.63 13.44 32.46
C ASP A 25 -13.65 12.17 31.61
N GLY A 26 -12.67 11.30 31.71
CA GLY A 26 -12.60 10.03 31.00
C GLY A 26 -13.64 9.01 31.47
N ASP A 27 -14.03 9.01 32.73
CA ASP A 27 -15.00 8.06 33.32
C ASP A 27 -16.46 8.53 33.25
N ARG A 28 -16.71 9.81 32.90
CA ARG A 28 -18.07 10.33 32.75
C ARG A 28 -18.66 9.94 31.41
N ILE A 29 -19.87 9.35 31.45
CA ILE A 29 -20.60 8.92 30.25
C ILE A 29 -21.67 9.98 29.92
N ASP A 30 -21.77 10.35 28.67
CA ASP A 30 -22.78 11.27 28.14
C ASP A 30 -24.08 10.56 27.74
N ALA A 31 -25.07 11.30 27.22
CA ALA A 31 -26.34 10.77 26.76
C ALA A 31 -26.26 9.78 25.59
N THR A 32 -25.10 9.71 24.89
CA THR A 32 -24.83 8.79 23.79
C THR A 32 -24.20 7.47 24.25
N GLY A 33 -23.97 7.31 25.55
CA GLY A 33 -23.32 6.15 26.15
C GLY A 33 -21.78 6.19 26.04
N CYS A 34 -21.22 7.29 25.54
CA CYS A 34 -19.79 7.47 25.35
C CYS A 34 -19.14 8.32 26.45
N PRO A 35 -17.82 8.21 26.69
CA PRO A 35 -17.07 9.14 27.50
C PRO A 35 -17.28 10.60 27.06
N VAL A 36 -17.44 11.51 28.03
CA VAL A 36 -17.73 12.94 27.78
C VAL A 36 -16.65 13.62 26.91
N ILE A 37 -15.43 13.10 26.93
CA ILE A 37 -14.34 13.60 26.06
C ILE A 37 -14.66 13.55 24.58
N PHE A 38 -15.53 12.64 24.16
CA PHE A 38 -16.01 12.58 22.76
C PHE A 38 -17.01 13.67 22.42
N ARG A 39 -17.45 14.47 23.40
CA ARG A 39 -18.34 15.63 23.22
C ARG A 39 -19.63 15.28 22.44
N SER A 40 -20.23 14.13 22.74
CA SER A 40 -21.43 13.59 22.09
C SER A 40 -21.32 13.45 20.55
N ARG A 41 -20.09 13.31 20.01
CA ARG A 41 -19.84 13.10 18.58
C ARG A 41 -19.77 11.62 18.20
N CYS A 42 -19.79 10.73 19.19
CA CYS A 42 -19.76 9.28 19.04
C CYS A 42 -21.02 8.66 19.62
N THR A 43 -21.25 7.39 19.30
CA THR A 43 -22.24 6.53 19.96
C THR A 43 -21.55 5.29 20.49
N CYS A 44 -21.87 4.89 21.74
CA CYS A 44 -21.25 3.74 22.39
C CYS A 44 -22.33 2.85 22.98
N GLY A 45 -22.27 1.55 22.71
CA GLY A 45 -23.21 0.59 23.26
C GLY A 45 -23.34 -0.69 22.46
N PRO A 46 -24.19 -1.63 22.93
CA PRO A 46 -24.45 -2.86 22.22
C PRO A 46 -25.17 -2.63 20.88
N GLY A 47 -24.65 -3.21 19.82
CA GLY A 47 -25.19 -3.06 18.46
C GLY A 47 -24.97 -4.29 17.60
N ASP A 48 -25.51 -4.25 16.37
CA ASP A 48 -25.29 -5.29 15.37
C ASP A 48 -24.15 -4.87 14.44
N TYR A 49 -23.09 -5.68 14.39
CA TYR A 49 -22.01 -5.53 13.40
C TYR A 49 -21.92 -6.80 12.55
N ARG A 50 -22.88 -6.91 11.61
CA ARG A 50 -23.08 -8.13 10.79
C ARG A 50 -21.88 -8.55 9.96
N ALA A 51 -21.04 -7.59 9.57
CA ALA A 51 -19.82 -7.85 8.82
C ALA A 51 -18.79 -8.66 9.62
N TRP A 52 -18.96 -8.77 10.93
CA TRP A 52 -18.05 -9.52 11.82
C TRP A 52 -18.75 -10.66 12.57
N LYS A 53 -19.79 -10.33 13.32
CA LYS A 53 -20.59 -11.31 14.11
C LYS A 53 -22.08 -11.18 13.74
N PRO A 54 -22.52 -11.84 12.66
CA PRO A 54 -23.86 -11.59 12.09
C PRO A 54 -25.05 -11.91 13.01
N ASN A 55 -24.85 -12.76 14.02
CA ASN A 55 -25.92 -13.26 14.88
C ASN A 55 -25.75 -12.89 16.37
N SER A 56 -24.89 -11.93 16.69
CA SER A 56 -24.63 -11.52 18.06
C SER A 56 -24.50 -10.00 18.20
N LYS A 57 -24.92 -9.49 19.34
CA LYS A 57 -24.66 -8.11 19.73
C LYS A 57 -23.23 -7.99 20.18
N VAL A 58 -22.58 -6.91 19.75
CA VAL A 58 -21.21 -6.53 20.15
C VAL A 58 -21.23 -5.11 20.67
N TYR A 59 -20.31 -4.76 21.56
CA TYR A 59 -20.18 -3.38 22.02
C TYR A 59 -19.43 -2.55 20.98
N ILE A 60 -20.11 -1.56 20.42
CA ILE A 60 -19.60 -0.72 19.34
C ILE A 60 -19.33 0.68 19.86
N THR A 61 -18.13 1.20 19.62
CA THR A 61 -17.82 2.61 19.73
C THR A 61 -17.72 3.18 18.31
N ASN A 62 -18.71 3.99 17.94
CA ASN A 62 -18.81 4.54 16.58
C ASN A 62 -18.65 6.06 16.59
N CYS A 63 -17.55 6.52 16.03
CA CYS A 63 -17.18 7.92 15.87
C CYS A 63 -17.06 8.32 14.37
N THR A 64 -17.93 7.77 13.52
CA THR A 64 -17.92 8.06 12.08
C THR A 64 -18.18 9.55 11.83
N ASN A 65 -17.32 10.19 11.03
CA ASN A 65 -17.41 11.61 10.67
C ASN A 65 -17.51 12.55 11.89
N ALA A 66 -16.86 12.17 12.99
CA ALA A 66 -16.89 12.94 14.23
C ALA A 66 -16.01 14.21 14.19
N GLY A 67 -15.23 14.41 13.11
CA GLY A 67 -14.38 15.57 12.93
C GLY A 67 -13.20 15.62 13.90
N PHE A 68 -12.70 14.48 14.35
CA PHE A 68 -11.48 14.39 15.14
C PHE A 68 -10.25 14.58 14.26
N THR A 69 -9.27 15.33 14.78
CA THR A 69 -7.96 15.53 14.16
C THR A 69 -6.81 15.04 15.03
N ASP A 70 -7.06 14.86 16.33
CA ASP A 70 -6.11 14.29 17.27
C ASP A 70 -6.42 12.80 17.48
N PRO A 71 -5.56 11.86 17.04
CA PRO A 71 -5.78 10.44 17.20
C PRO A 71 -5.68 9.97 18.66
N ASN A 72 -5.10 10.75 19.58
CA ASN A 72 -5.02 10.40 21.00
C ASN A 72 -6.40 10.27 21.65
N VAL A 73 -7.46 10.79 21.02
CA VAL A 73 -8.84 10.57 21.48
C VAL A 73 -9.22 9.08 21.54
N ILE A 74 -8.55 8.24 20.76
CA ILE A 74 -8.79 6.79 20.69
C ILE A 74 -8.44 6.10 22.03
N GLU A 75 -7.52 6.64 22.82
CA GLU A 75 -7.17 6.10 24.14
C GLU A 75 -8.35 6.03 25.11
N PHE A 76 -9.35 6.89 24.90
CA PHE A 76 -10.49 7.03 25.82
C PHE A 76 -11.71 6.19 25.43
N ILE A 77 -11.58 5.23 24.50
CA ILE A 77 -12.71 4.34 24.18
C ILE A 77 -13.08 3.47 25.40
N PRO A 78 -14.39 3.13 25.59
CA PRO A 78 -14.79 2.25 26.67
C PRO A 78 -14.09 0.88 26.64
N ASP A 79 -13.68 0.35 27.80
CA ASP A 79 -12.99 -0.93 27.92
C ASP A 79 -13.77 -2.12 27.37
N GLN A 80 -15.10 -2.03 27.34
CA GLN A 80 -15.96 -3.05 26.77
C GLN A 80 -16.05 -3.03 25.25
N THR A 81 -15.39 -2.07 24.55
CA THR A 81 -15.44 -1.95 23.10
C THR A 81 -14.89 -3.19 22.42
N GLU A 82 -15.73 -3.86 21.61
CA GLU A 82 -15.36 -4.96 20.74
C GLU A 82 -15.10 -4.48 19.30
N VAL A 83 -15.84 -3.45 18.88
CA VAL A 83 -15.74 -2.85 17.55
C VAL A 83 -15.54 -1.35 17.68
N LEU A 84 -14.40 -0.86 17.21
CA LEU A 84 -14.08 0.56 17.14
C LEU A 84 -14.21 1.04 15.68
N ILE A 85 -15.04 2.06 15.46
CA ILE A 85 -15.25 2.68 14.16
C ILE A 85 -14.89 4.17 14.26
N MET A 86 -13.80 4.56 13.62
CA MET A 86 -13.29 5.95 13.58
C MET A 86 -13.27 6.50 12.16
N THR A 87 -14.09 5.94 11.27
CA THR A 87 -14.12 6.26 9.84
C THR A 87 -14.44 7.75 9.59
N GLY A 88 -13.74 8.37 8.62
CA GLY A 88 -14.06 9.72 8.15
C GLY A 88 -13.63 10.85 9.09
N ASN A 89 -12.63 10.62 9.93
CA ASN A 89 -11.93 11.65 10.69
C ASN A 89 -10.67 12.13 9.93
N ARG A 90 -9.73 12.79 10.60
CA ARG A 90 -8.49 13.24 9.97
C ARG A 90 -7.29 13.01 10.90
N PHE A 91 -6.74 11.79 10.85
CA PHE A 91 -5.62 11.36 11.68
C PHE A 91 -4.35 11.19 10.84
N GLU A 92 -3.76 12.25 10.34
CA GLU A 92 -2.62 12.18 9.39
C GLU A 92 -1.46 11.29 9.87
N THR A 93 -1.26 11.16 11.18
CA THR A 93 -0.25 10.27 11.78
C THR A 93 -0.85 9.55 12.98
N LEU A 94 -0.69 8.23 13.05
CA LEU A 94 -1.02 7.45 14.24
C LEU A 94 0.21 7.42 15.17
N PRO A 95 0.15 8.05 16.35
CA PRO A 95 1.26 8.10 17.28
C PRO A 95 1.51 6.77 18.00
N TRP A 96 2.59 6.66 18.73
CA TRP A 96 2.84 5.53 19.62
C TRP A 96 1.74 5.43 20.67
N ASN A 97 1.32 4.17 20.95
CA ASN A 97 0.28 3.86 21.93
C ASN A 97 -1.04 4.62 21.71
N VAL A 98 -1.52 4.68 20.46
CA VAL A 98 -2.78 5.38 20.10
C VAL A 98 -4.00 4.86 20.88
N LEU A 99 -3.94 3.63 21.40
CA LEU A 99 -4.94 3.00 22.27
C LEU A 99 -4.56 3.08 23.76
N GLY A 100 -3.62 3.96 24.12
CA GLY A 100 -3.12 4.14 25.47
C GLY A 100 -2.01 3.14 25.85
N VAL A 101 -1.46 3.34 27.05
CA VAL A 101 -0.37 2.51 27.59
C VAL A 101 -0.86 1.36 28.48
N TRP A 102 -2.13 1.37 28.85
CA TRP A 102 -2.75 0.40 29.74
C TRP A 102 -3.42 -0.72 28.95
N GLU A 103 -3.44 -1.95 29.47
CA GLU A 103 -4.03 -3.11 28.80
C GLU A 103 -5.57 -3.19 28.98
N ASN A 104 -6.28 -2.10 28.76
CA ASN A 104 -7.70 -2.02 29.05
C ASN A 104 -8.60 -2.51 27.92
N HIS A 105 -8.08 -2.56 26.67
CA HIS A 105 -8.88 -2.87 25.48
C HIS A 105 -8.79 -4.36 25.08
N ASN A 106 -8.83 -5.26 26.06
CA ASN A 106 -8.68 -6.70 25.82
C ASN A 106 -9.89 -7.36 25.10
N LYS A 107 -11.00 -6.65 24.94
CA LYS A 107 -12.18 -7.11 24.18
C LYS A 107 -12.17 -6.62 22.72
N LEU A 108 -11.28 -5.71 22.37
CA LEU A 108 -11.24 -5.09 21.05
C LEU A 108 -10.84 -6.12 19.99
N GLU A 109 -11.76 -6.42 19.08
CA GLU A 109 -11.58 -7.37 17.99
C GLU A 109 -11.49 -6.71 16.60
N VAL A 110 -12.14 -5.55 16.43
CA VAL A 110 -12.19 -4.84 15.16
C VAL A 110 -11.80 -3.38 15.34
N ILE A 111 -10.90 -2.90 14.48
CA ILE A 111 -10.51 -1.49 14.38
C ILE A 111 -10.76 -1.04 12.95
N ASP A 112 -11.63 -0.05 12.77
CA ASP A 112 -11.87 0.59 11.47
C ASP A 112 -11.42 2.06 11.52
N LEU A 113 -10.32 2.33 10.81
CA LEU A 113 -9.70 3.65 10.64
C LEU A 113 -9.78 4.12 9.18
N SER A 114 -10.79 3.68 8.43
CA SER A 114 -10.94 4.06 7.03
C SER A 114 -11.21 5.56 6.86
N ASN A 115 -10.81 6.12 5.72
CA ASN A 115 -11.05 7.53 5.35
C ASN A 115 -10.54 8.54 6.40
N ASN A 116 -9.31 8.37 6.87
CA ASN A 116 -8.73 9.25 7.88
C ASN A 116 -7.55 10.09 7.37
N ALA A 117 -7.21 10.01 6.08
CA ALA A 117 -6.03 10.63 5.49
C ALA A 117 -4.72 10.25 6.24
N ILE A 118 -4.64 9.01 6.76
CA ILE A 118 -3.47 8.51 7.47
C ILE A 118 -2.32 8.35 6.48
N LYS A 119 -1.20 9.02 6.77
CA LYS A 119 0.05 8.94 6.00
C LYS A 119 1.10 8.07 6.69
N GLU A 120 1.12 8.11 8.02
CA GLU A 120 2.14 7.42 8.81
C GLU A 120 1.53 6.71 10.02
N ILE A 121 1.99 5.48 10.26
CA ILE A 121 1.69 4.70 11.45
C ILE A 121 3.03 4.46 12.16
N GLN A 122 3.19 5.01 13.36
CA GLN A 122 4.43 4.86 14.13
C GLN A 122 4.57 3.45 14.71
N GLY A 123 5.82 2.98 14.91
CA GLY A 123 6.13 1.57 15.14
C GLY A 123 5.49 0.88 16.33
N LYS A 124 4.94 1.62 17.30
CA LYS A 124 4.21 1.08 18.46
C LYS A 124 2.81 1.66 18.59
N SER A 125 2.21 2.12 17.48
CA SER A 125 0.86 2.70 17.49
C SER A 125 -0.15 1.72 18.10
N PHE A 126 -0.10 0.47 17.72
CA PHE A 126 -1.02 -0.58 18.16
C PHE A 126 -0.43 -1.44 19.30
N HIS A 127 0.29 -0.82 20.24
CA HIS A 127 0.88 -1.56 21.34
C HIS A 127 -0.21 -2.17 22.25
N LYS A 128 0.00 -3.43 22.69
CA LYS A 128 -0.85 -4.19 23.64
C LYS A 128 -2.28 -4.55 23.18
N VAL A 129 -2.60 -4.47 21.89
CA VAL A 129 -3.92 -4.87 21.35
C VAL A 129 -3.85 -6.24 20.67
N THR A 130 -3.57 -7.26 21.44
CA THR A 130 -3.32 -8.62 20.93
C THR A 130 -4.59 -9.37 20.46
N ASN A 131 -5.80 -8.92 20.87
CA ASN A 131 -7.07 -9.57 20.56
C ASN A 131 -7.69 -9.10 19.24
N VAL A 132 -7.14 -8.07 18.62
CA VAL A 132 -7.62 -7.56 17.33
C VAL A 132 -7.45 -8.61 16.25
N LYS A 133 -8.55 -8.90 15.56
CA LYS A 133 -8.65 -9.87 14.47
C LYS A 133 -8.86 -9.21 13.11
N ARG A 134 -9.45 -8.01 13.09
CA ARG A 134 -9.70 -7.26 11.86
C ARG A 134 -9.20 -5.83 11.99
N LEU A 135 -8.31 -5.42 11.08
CA LEU A 135 -7.82 -4.05 10.96
C LEU A 135 -8.22 -3.51 9.58
N ILE A 136 -8.91 -2.37 9.57
CA ILE A 136 -9.38 -1.73 8.34
C ILE A 136 -8.74 -0.35 8.23
N LEU A 137 -7.95 -0.15 7.18
CA LEU A 137 -7.21 1.08 6.87
C LEU A 137 -7.55 1.60 5.47
N ASN A 138 -8.73 1.23 4.94
CA ASN A 138 -9.14 1.58 3.58
C ASN A 138 -9.19 3.09 3.36
N HIS A 139 -8.93 3.54 2.13
CA HIS A 139 -9.05 4.94 1.71
C HIS A 139 -8.25 5.89 2.61
N ASN A 140 -6.98 5.60 2.78
CA ASN A 140 -6.01 6.45 3.45
C ASN A 140 -4.96 6.95 2.45
N ASP A 141 -3.84 7.45 2.92
CA ASP A 141 -2.76 8.01 2.09
C ASP A 141 -1.41 7.51 2.62
N LEU A 142 -1.34 6.19 2.94
CA LEU A 142 -0.20 5.58 3.62
C LEU A 142 1.09 5.73 2.81
N TYR A 143 2.05 6.37 3.41
CA TYR A 143 3.40 6.53 2.89
C TYR A 143 4.30 5.42 3.45
N VAL A 144 4.29 4.24 2.83
CA VAL A 144 4.90 3.02 3.39
C VAL A 144 6.42 3.12 3.45
N VAL A 145 7.05 3.87 2.54
CA VAL A 145 8.52 4.10 2.54
C VAL A 145 9.02 4.74 3.84
N SER A 146 8.18 5.48 4.56
CA SER A 146 8.52 5.98 5.90
C SER A 146 8.48 4.90 6.96
N THR A 147 7.71 3.82 6.73
CA THR A 147 7.59 2.69 7.67
C THR A 147 8.79 1.77 7.65
N MET A 148 9.74 1.91 6.70
CA MET A 148 11.04 1.23 6.79
C MET A 148 11.75 1.50 8.11
N LYS A 149 11.42 2.61 8.80
CA LYS A 149 11.87 2.86 10.17
C LYS A 149 11.18 1.99 11.20
N HIS A 150 10.03 1.41 10.85
CA HIS A 150 9.17 0.64 11.76
C HIS A 150 8.50 -0.56 11.07
N PRO A 151 9.27 -1.53 10.54
CA PRO A 151 8.69 -2.67 9.80
C PRO A 151 7.79 -3.55 10.68
N ARG A 152 7.91 -3.46 12.00
CA ARG A 152 7.11 -4.22 12.98
C ARG A 152 5.83 -3.51 13.41
N VAL A 153 5.28 -2.63 12.56
CA VAL A 153 4.10 -1.80 12.88
C VAL A 153 2.87 -2.62 13.29
N PHE A 154 2.71 -3.84 12.75
CA PHE A 154 1.59 -4.73 13.06
C PHE A 154 1.95 -5.90 13.99
N SER A 155 3.18 -5.96 14.55
CA SER A 155 3.65 -7.11 15.35
C SER A 155 2.85 -7.37 16.63
N ASN A 156 2.07 -6.40 17.09
CA ASN A 156 1.18 -6.60 18.24
C ASN A 156 -0.12 -7.33 17.89
N PHE A 157 -0.46 -7.43 16.62
CA PHE A 157 -1.66 -8.11 16.15
C PHE A 157 -1.47 -9.62 15.97
N VAL A 158 -1.05 -10.30 17.01
CA VAL A 158 -0.76 -11.76 17.00
C VAL A 158 -1.97 -12.63 16.64
N ASN A 159 -3.17 -12.06 16.61
CA ASN A 159 -4.41 -12.74 16.26
C ASN A 159 -5.09 -12.15 15.02
N LEU A 160 -4.40 -11.32 14.24
CA LEU A 160 -4.99 -10.70 13.05
C LEU A 160 -5.38 -11.76 12.01
N GLU A 161 -6.65 -11.73 11.63
CA GLU A 161 -7.23 -12.61 10.62
C GLU A 161 -7.54 -11.88 9.32
N GLU A 162 -7.87 -10.58 9.39
CA GLU A 162 -8.23 -9.77 8.23
C GLU A 162 -7.51 -8.42 8.26
N LEU A 163 -6.83 -8.09 7.17
CA LEU A 163 -6.17 -6.80 6.94
C LEU A 163 -6.72 -6.17 5.67
N HIS A 164 -7.34 -5.00 5.82
CA HIS A 164 -7.95 -4.27 4.72
C HIS A 164 -7.14 -3.02 4.41
N LEU A 165 -6.60 -2.98 3.20
CA LEU A 165 -5.77 -1.91 2.66
C LEU A 165 -6.28 -1.46 1.27
N THR A 166 -7.59 -1.47 1.05
CA THR A 166 -8.20 -1.03 -0.22
C THR A 166 -8.00 0.47 -0.39
N ASN A 167 -7.41 0.90 -1.52
CA ASN A 167 -7.07 2.31 -1.78
C ASN A 167 -6.38 2.98 -0.57
N ALA A 168 -5.38 2.29 -0.01
CA ALA A 168 -4.78 2.70 1.27
C ALA A 168 -3.46 3.44 1.11
N PHE A 169 -2.78 3.28 -0.03
CA PHE A 169 -1.43 3.82 -0.25
C PHE A 169 -1.47 5.11 -1.05
N THR A 170 -0.47 5.97 -0.82
CA THR A 170 -0.34 7.23 -1.55
C THR A 170 -0.01 7.02 -3.02
N GLU A 171 -0.67 7.75 -3.91
CA GLU A 171 -0.39 7.78 -5.35
C GLU A 171 0.98 8.39 -5.69
N GLN A 172 1.65 9.04 -4.73
CA GLN A 172 2.96 9.67 -4.93
C GLN A 172 4.10 8.67 -5.06
N ILE A 173 3.86 7.40 -4.69
CA ILE A 173 4.85 6.33 -4.72
C ILE A 173 4.40 5.22 -5.66
N ASP A 174 5.29 4.83 -6.57
CA ASP A 174 5.05 3.68 -7.44
C ASP A 174 4.81 2.39 -6.64
N SER A 175 3.79 1.64 -7.00
CA SER A 175 3.34 0.43 -6.29
C SER A 175 4.44 -0.62 -6.10
N LYS A 176 5.42 -0.71 -6.98
CA LYS A 176 6.55 -1.64 -6.84
C LYS A 176 7.40 -1.37 -5.60
N TRP A 177 7.44 -0.12 -5.12
CA TRP A 177 8.22 0.25 -3.94
C TRP A 177 7.44 -0.02 -2.67
N TYR A 178 6.18 0.43 -2.57
CA TYR A 178 5.40 0.18 -1.36
C TYR A 178 5.06 -1.31 -1.16
N LEU A 179 4.95 -2.10 -2.24
CA LEU A 179 4.76 -3.55 -2.11
C LEU A 179 6.00 -4.25 -1.52
N SER A 180 7.22 -3.78 -1.86
CA SER A 180 8.44 -4.28 -1.24
C SER A 180 8.43 -4.02 0.27
N ASP A 181 8.09 -2.79 0.65
CA ASP A 181 8.03 -2.40 2.07
C ASP A 181 6.88 -3.10 2.81
N LEU A 182 5.73 -3.31 2.14
CA LEU A 182 4.62 -4.09 2.70
C LEU A 182 5.02 -5.55 2.96
N LYS A 183 5.85 -6.15 2.09
CA LYS A 183 6.41 -7.48 2.33
C LYS A 183 7.24 -7.50 3.62
N ASP A 184 8.12 -6.52 3.79
CA ASP A 184 8.96 -6.42 4.99
C ASP A 184 8.09 -6.23 6.26
N ILE A 185 7.03 -5.44 6.16
CA ILE A 185 6.05 -5.27 7.25
C ILE A 185 5.34 -6.59 7.58
N ILE A 186 4.89 -7.34 6.57
CA ILE A 186 4.23 -8.64 6.77
C ILE A 186 5.20 -9.63 7.45
N LEU A 187 6.43 -9.69 6.97
CA LEU A 187 7.47 -10.59 7.49
C LEU A 187 7.83 -10.24 8.94
N GLU A 188 8.18 -8.99 9.20
CA GLU A 188 8.64 -8.53 10.51
C GLU A 188 7.52 -8.46 11.55
N SER A 189 6.26 -8.35 11.12
CA SER A 189 5.08 -8.36 11.99
C SER A 189 4.56 -9.76 12.30
N GLU A 190 5.10 -10.80 11.64
CA GLU A 190 4.73 -12.20 11.87
C GLU A 190 3.20 -12.47 11.76
N LEU A 191 2.55 -11.94 10.71
CA LEU A 191 1.10 -12.04 10.51
C LEU A 191 0.65 -13.46 10.09
N THR A 192 1.09 -14.45 10.83
CA THR A 192 0.94 -15.89 10.48
C THR A 192 -0.50 -16.40 10.54
N LYS A 193 -1.41 -15.68 11.17
CA LYS A 193 -2.84 -16.04 11.25
C LYS A 193 -3.71 -15.32 10.23
N LEU A 194 -3.12 -14.50 9.37
CA LEU A 194 -3.88 -13.72 8.40
C LEU A 194 -4.58 -14.63 7.40
N LYS A 195 -5.91 -14.50 7.31
CA LYS A 195 -6.78 -15.27 6.43
C LYS A 195 -7.24 -14.45 5.23
N LYS A 196 -7.40 -13.13 5.38
CA LYS A 196 -7.85 -12.24 4.31
C LYS A 196 -6.96 -11.04 4.20
N LEU A 197 -6.52 -10.76 2.97
CA LEU A 197 -5.75 -9.59 2.62
C LEU A 197 -6.43 -8.84 1.47
N HIS A 198 -6.79 -7.60 1.73
CA HIS A 198 -7.44 -6.70 0.78
C HIS A 198 -6.44 -5.65 0.30
N LEU A 199 -6.16 -5.65 -0.99
CA LEU A 199 -5.22 -4.74 -1.69
C LEU A 199 -5.86 -4.13 -2.95
N GLU A 200 -7.19 -4.07 -3.00
CA GLU A 200 -7.91 -3.51 -4.14
C GLU A 200 -7.61 -2.01 -4.31
N GLN A 201 -7.73 -1.48 -5.53
CA GLN A 201 -7.65 -0.05 -5.83
C GLN A 201 -6.33 0.63 -5.39
N ASN A 202 -5.22 -0.06 -5.53
CA ASN A 202 -3.91 0.46 -5.12
C ASN A 202 -2.95 0.69 -6.31
N GLU A 203 -3.48 0.74 -7.53
CA GLU A 203 -2.68 0.96 -8.74
C GLU A 203 -1.53 -0.04 -8.94
N ILE A 204 -1.64 -1.25 -8.39
CA ILE A 204 -0.61 -2.29 -8.46
C ILE A 204 -0.49 -2.76 -9.90
N TRP A 205 0.66 -2.48 -10.54
CA TRP A 205 0.93 -2.89 -11.91
C TRP A 205 1.92 -4.06 -12.01
N GLU A 206 2.76 -4.24 -11.01
CA GLU A 206 3.75 -5.32 -10.93
C GLU A 206 3.95 -5.77 -9.48
N ILE A 207 3.96 -7.08 -9.25
CA ILE A 207 4.42 -7.69 -8.00
C ILE A 207 5.83 -8.21 -8.25
N LYS A 208 6.83 -7.38 -7.95
CA LYS A 208 8.23 -7.65 -8.25
C LYS A 208 8.79 -8.86 -7.50
N ASP A 209 8.39 -9.03 -6.26
CA ASP A 209 8.81 -10.17 -5.44
C ASP A 209 7.78 -11.30 -5.52
N MET A 210 8.17 -12.37 -6.20
CA MET A 210 7.27 -13.50 -6.41
C MET A 210 6.81 -14.15 -5.10
N ASP A 211 7.60 -14.08 -4.04
CA ASP A 211 7.33 -14.70 -2.73
C ASP A 211 6.66 -13.75 -1.73
N MET A 212 6.14 -12.61 -2.20
CA MET A 212 5.55 -11.58 -1.35
C MET A 212 4.51 -12.13 -0.37
N PHE A 213 3.64 -13.04 -0.82
CA PHE A 213 2.56 -13.59 -0.01
C PHE A 213 2.92 -14.92 0.69
N CYS A 214 4.12 -15.46 0.45
CA CYS A 214 4.52 -16.78 1.00
C CYS A 214 4.69 -16.74 2.53
N GLN A 215 4.79 -15.57 3.12
CA GLN A 215 4.85 -15.38 4.58
C GLN A 215 3.47 -15.49 5.27
N LEU A 216 2.41 -15.73 4.50
CA LEU A 216 1.02 -15.78 4.97
C LEU A 216 0.46 -17.22 4.83
N PRO A 217 0.88 -18.18 5.67
CA PRO A 217 0.55 -19.60 5.51
C PRO A 217 -0.94 -19.93 5.70
N GLU A 218 -1.69 -19.05 6.37
CA GLU A 218 -3.11 -19.23 6.64
C GLU A 218 -4.01 -18.45 5.66
N LEU A 219 -3.44 -17.79 4.63
CA LEU A 219 -4.19 -16.97 3.71
C LEU A 219 -5.24 -17.79 2.93
N LEU A 220 -6.51 -17.38 3.05
CA LEU A 220 -7.66 -17.97 2.39
C LEU A 220 -8.15 -17.11 1.23
N ASP A 221 -8.19 -15.80 1.42
CA ASP A 221 -8.77 -14.85 0.48
C ASP A 221 -7.73 -13.75 0.18
N LEU A 222 -7.36 -13.61 -1.10
CA LEU A 222 -6.46 -12.54 -1.59
C LEU A 222 -7.22 -11.69 -2.61
N HIS A 223 -7.44 -10.44 -2.25
CA HIS A 223 -8.16 -9.48 -3.08
C HIS A 223 -7.20 -8.49 -3.73
N LEU A 224 -7.11 -8.54 -5.04
CA LEU A 224 -6.25 -7.71 -5.89
C LEU A 224 -7.07 -7.03 -7.01
N SER A 225 -8.41 -6.97 -6.89
CA SER A 225 -9.26 -6.36 -7.90
C SER A 225 -9.01 -4.86 -8.05
N ASP A 226 -9.43 -4.33 -9.20
CA ASP A 226 -9.35 -2.90 -9.51
C ASP A 226 -7.91 -2.33 -9.39
N ASN A 227 -6.93 -3.10 -9.91
CA ASN A 227 -5.54 -2.75 -9.99
C ASN A 227 -5.06 -2.68 -11.46
N GLN A 228 -3.77 -2.71 -11.71
CA GLN A 228 -3.19 -2.57 -13.05
C GLN A 228 -2.36 -3.79 -13.47
N LEU A 229 -2.56 -4.95 -12.81
CA LEU A 229 -1.82 -6.17 -13.07
C LEU A 229 -2.05 -6.66 -14.50
N THR A 230 -0.96 -7.06 -15.16
CA THR A 230 -1.00 -7.61 -16.53
C THR A 230 -0.84 -9.12 -16.56
N ASP A 231 -0.36 -9.74 -15.49
CA ASP A 231 -0.16 -11.18 -15.31
C ASP A 231 -0.20 -11.54 -13.82
N ILE A 232 -0.25 -12.85 -13.53
CA ILE A 232 -0.11 -13.43 -12.20
C ILE A 232 1.33 -13.89 -12.03
N ASN A 233 2.21 -12.99 -11.61
CA ASN A 233 3.65 -13.22 -11.52
C ASN A 233 4.14 -13.58 -10.11
N PHE A 234 3.25 -13.81 -9.15
CA PHE A 234 3.60 -14.28 -7.81
C PHE A 234 3.38 -15.79 -7.63
N SER A 235 4.05 -16.37 -6.61
CA SER A 235 4.00 -17.79 -6.31
C SER A 235 2.67 -18.20 -5.70
N LEU A 236 1.88 -19.00 -6.41
CA LEU A 236 0.66 -19.61 -5.88
C LEU A 236 0.96 -20.89 -5.08
N GLU A 237 2.11 -21.50 -5.30
CA GLU A 237 2.51 -22.80 -4.72
C GLU A 237 2.67 -22.75 -3.19
N CYS A 238 3.07 -21.60 -2.66
CA CYS A 238 3.17 -21.39 -1.21
C CYS A 238 1.83 -21.10 -0.53
N LEU A 239 0.81 -20.66 -1.29
CA LEU A 239 -0.51 -20.29 -0.80
C LEU A 239 -1.44 -21.51 -0.71
N ARG A 240 -1.05 -22.54 0.04
CA ARG A 240 -1.71 -23.84 0.07
C ARG A 240 -3.15 -23.81 0.56
N LYS A 241 -3.53 -22.81 1.34
CA LYS A 241 -4.88 -22.63 1.89
C LYS A 241 -5.74 -21.66 1.10
N LEU A 242 -5.19 -21.03 0.06
CA LEU A 242 -5.91 -20.04 -0.73
C LEU A 242 -7.18 -20.63 -1.34
N ARG A 243 -8.33 -19.98 -1.06
CA ARG A 243 -9.64 -20.36 -1.54
C ARG A 243 -10.20 -19.38 -2.56
N TYR A 244 -9.89 -18.11 -2.38
CA TYR A 244 -10.37 -17.05 -3.26
C TYR A 244 -9.24 -16.15 -3.72
N LEU A 245 -9.11 -16.01 -5.02
CA LEU A 245 -8.20 -15.08 -5.67
C LEU A 245 -9.00 -14.14 -6.55
N ASP A 246 -9.09 -12.89 -6.13
CA ASP A 246 -9.79 -11.83 -6.83
C ASP A 246 -8.80 -11.01 -7.67
N LEU A 247 -8.97 -11.07 -8.98
CA LEU A 247 -8.20 -10.34 -10.00
C LEU A 247 -9.12 -9.56 -10.96
N GLU A 248 -10.38 -9.31 -10.53
CA GLU A 248 -11.31 -8.52 -11.33
C GLU A 248 -10.74 -7.14 -11.68
N PHE A 249 -11.17 -6.57 -12.79
CA PHE A 249 -10.85 -5.20 -13.21
C PHE A 249 -9.36 -4.85 -13.17
N ASN A 250 -8.50 -5.79 -13.61
CA ASN A 250 -7.10 -5.56 -13.83
C ASN A 250 -6.80 -5.27 -15.32
N ARG A 251 -5.55 -5.32 -15.74
CA ARG A 251 -5.12 -5.09 -17.13
C ARG A 251 -4.63 -6.37 -17.82
N ILE A 252 -5.15 -7.53 -17.41
CA ILE A 252 -4.77 -8.82 -17.95
C ILE A 252 -5.35 -8.95 -19.36
N ARG A 253 -4.47 -8.96 -20.37
CA ARG A 253 -4.86 -9.12 -21.77
C ARG A 253 -4.79 -10.57 -22.24
N ASN A 254 -3.93 -11.37 -21.63
CA ASN A 254 -3.75 -12.79 -21.86
C ASN A 254 -2.99 -13.38 -20.67
N LEU A 255 -3.10 -14.68 -20.44
CA LEU A 255 -2.30 -15.41 -19.47
C LEU A 255 -1.41 -16.43 -20.20
N PRO A 256 -0.09 -16.44 -19.94
CA PRO A 256 0.81 -17.41 -20.55
C PRO A 256 0.54 -18.81 -20.03
N GLN A 257 0.92 -19.83 -20.81
CA GLN A 257 0.71 -21.23 -20.47
C GLN A 257 1.26 -21.62 -19.10
N SER A 258 2.39 -21.03 -18.70
CA SER A 258 2.99 -21.26 -17.39
C SER A 258 2.08 -20.83 -16.24
N THR A 259 1.41 -19.67 -16.37
CA THR A 259 0.45 -19.17 -15.38
C THR A 259 -0.81 -20.05 -15.34
N LEU A 260 -1.31 -20.51 -16.49
CA LEU A 260 -2.48 -21.40 -16.55
C LEU A 260 -2.23 -22.72 -15.81
N VAL A 261 -1.04 -23.32 -15.99
CA VAL A 261 -0.63 -24.54 -15.27
C VAL A 261 -0.56 -24.30 -13.75
N LYS A 262 -0.05 -23.15 -13.32
CA LYS A 262 -0.02 -22.78 -11.89
C LYS A 262 -1.42 -22.60 -11.31
N LEU A 263 -2.34 -22.01 -12.06
CA LEU A 263 -3.73 -21.86 -11.65
C LEU A 263 -4.41 -23.23 -11.51
N ASP A 264 -4.25 -24.14 -12.47
CA ASP A 264 -4.80 -25.50 -12.38
C ASP A 264 -4.21 -26.26 -11.18
N ALA A 265 -2.90 -26.12 -10.91
CA ALA A 265 -2.27 -26.75 -9.77
C ALA A 265 -2.76 -26.19 -8.41
N ALA A 266 -2.98 -24.88 -8.32
CA ALA A 266 -3.38 -24.24 -7.07
C ALA A 266 -4.89 -24.39 -6.79
N PHE A 267 -5.74 -24.34 -7.82
CA PHE A 267 -7.21 -24.28 -7.68
C PHE A 267 -7.96 -25.51 -8.20
N GLY A 268 -7.28 -26.46 -8.86
CA GLY A 268 -7.89 -27.66 -9.42
C GLY A 268 -8.25 -28.76 -8.41
N HIS A 269 -7.99 -28.55 -7.11
CA HIS A 269 -8.31 -29.53 -6.08
C HIS A 269 -9.81 -29.51 -5.74
N LYS A 270 -10.40 -30.73 -5.71
CA LYS A 270 -11.76 -30.95 -5.26
C LYS A 270 -11.72 -31.43 -3.80
N GLU A 271 -12.51 -30.82 -2.96
CA GLU A 271 -12.68 -31.24 -1.56
C GLU A 271 -14.01 -31.99 -1.40
N GLU A 272 -14.04 -33.03 -0.57
CA GLU A 272 -15.24 -33.78 -0.27
C GLU A 272 -16.11 -32.97 0.74
N GLY A 273 -17.31 -32.63 0.33
CA GLY A 273 -18.27 -31.94 1.18
C GLY A 273 -18.91 -32.88 2.22
N PRO A 274 -19.66 -32.35 3.21
CA PRO A 274 -20.35 -33.13 4.23
C PRO A 274 -21.33 -34.17 3.68
N ASP A 275 -21.74 -34.01 2.43
CA ASP A 275 -22.67 -34.90 1.70
C ASP A 275 -21.94 -35.95 0.84
N GLY A 276 -20.61 -36.11 1.01
CA GLY A 276 -19.78 -37.04 0.24
C GLY A 276 -19.55 -36.63 -1.21
N ARG A 277 -19.96 -35.43 -1.62
CA ARG A 277 -19.76 -34.94 -3.00
C ARG A 277 -18.51 -34.12 -3.11
N LEU A 278 -17.70 -34.40 -4.15
CA LEU A 278 -16.54 -33.58 -4.48
C LEU A 278 -16.97 -32.24 -5.04
N ARG A 279 -16.47 -31.17 -4.45
CA ARG A 279 -16.76 -29.78 -4.87
C ARG A 279 -15.47 -28.98 -5.01
N PHE A 280 -15.46 -28.05 -5.96
CA PHE A 280 -14.45 -27.02 -6.00
C PHE A 280 -14.76 -26.00 -4.90
N THR A 281 -13.91 -25.95 -3.88
CA THR A 281 -14.02 -24.99 -2.77
C THR A 281 -13.23 -23.73 -3.05
N ARG A 282 -12.35 -23.76 -4.07
CA ARG A 282 -11.45 -22.69 -4.45
C ARG A 282 -11.95 -21.98 -5.70
N GLN A 283 -11.82 -20.66 -5.72
CA GLN A 283 -12.36 -19.81 -6.76
C GLN A 283 -11.33 -18.77 -7.23
N VAL A 284 -11.37 -18.45 -8.51
CA VAL A 284 -10.60 -17.36 -9.13
C VAL A 284 -11.56 -16.44 -9.87
N ASP A 285 -11.41 -15.14 -9.70
CA ASP A 285 -12.14 -14.16 -10.50
C ASP A 285 -11.18 -13.37 -11.40
N LEU A 286 -11.45 -13.45 -12.70
CA LEU A 286 -10.73 -12.75 -13.77
C LEU A 286 -11.65 -11.80 -14.55
N HIS A 287 -12.88 -11.59 -14.08
CA HIS A 287 -13.87 -10.76 -14.76
C HIS A 287 -13.38 -9.31 -14.93
N GLY A 288 -13.89 -8.61 -15.93
CA GLY A 288 -13.56 -7.19 -16.14
C GLY A 288 -12.16 -6.90 -16.68
N ASN A 289 -11.35 -7.93 -16.99
CA ASN A 289 -10.05 -7.74 -17.60
C ASN A 289 -10.15 -7.50 -19.12
N PRO A 290 -9.27 -6.66 -19.73
CA PRO A 290 -9.31 -6.30 -21.14
C PRO A 290 -8.67 -7.38 -22.04
N PHE A 291 -9.22 -8.60 -22.07
CA PHE A 291 -8.69 -9.72 -22.84
C PHE A 291 -8.56 -9.39 -24.33
N ALA A 292 -7.40 -9.67 -24.91
CA ALA A 292 -7.09 -9.47 -26.33
C ALA A 292 -7.23 -10.79 -27.09
N CYS A 293 -8.27 -10.93 -27.91
CA CYS A 293 -8.54 -12.15 -28.67
C CYS A 293 -7.81 -12.18 -30.01
N ASP A 294 -6.48 -12.27 -29.91
CA ASP A 294 -5.54 -12.49 -31.01
C ASP A 294 -4.90 -13.90 -30.93
N CYS A 295 -3.86 -14.15 -31.73
CA CYS A 295 -3.21 -15.47 -31.74
C CYS A 295 -2.57 -15.87 -30.40
N HIS A 296 -2.24 -14.94 -29.50
CA HIS A 296 -1.70 -15.23 -28.19
C HIS A 296 -2.78 -15.76 -27.23
N MET A 297 -4.04 -15.44 -27.48
CA MET A 297 -5.18 -15.89 -26.68
C MET A 297 -5.53 -17.37 -26.91
N LYS A 298 -5.03 -18.00 -27.96
CA LYS A 298 -5.41 -19.36 -28.34
C LYS A 298 -5.28 -20.38 -27.21
N ASN A 299 -4.14 -20.35 -26.49
CA ASN A 299 -3.91 -21.28 -25.38
C ASN A 299 -4.85 -20.99 -24.20
N PHE A 300 -5.07 -19.72 -23.87
CA PHE A 300 -6.00 -19.34 -22.81
C PHE A 300 -7.44 -19.75 -23.16
N ALA A 301 -7.90 -19.49 -24.37
CA ALA A 301 -9.24 -19.89 -24.82
C ALA A 301 -9.43 -21.42 -24.80
N GLN A 302 -8.41 -22.18 -25.20
CA GLN A 302 -8.42 -23.63 -25.12
C GLN A 302 -8.48 -24.10 -23.66
N TRP A 303 -7.62 -23.56 -22.80
CA TRP A 303 -7.60 -23.83 -21.37
C TRP A 303 -8.95 -23.47 -20.72
N LEU A 304 -9.52 -22.30 -21.05
CA LEU A 304 -10.83 -21.87 -20.54
C LEU A 304 -11.93 -22.90 -20.82
N ASN A 305 -11.89 -23.59 -21.95
CA ASN A 305 -12.85 -24.64 -22.30
C ASN A 305 -12.57 -25.98 -21.58
N GLN A 306 -11.35 -26.25 -21.18
CA GLN A 306 -10.91 -27.53 -20.62
C GLN A 306 -10.75 -27.54 -19.10
N THR A 307 -10.43 -26.36 -18.52
CA THR A 307 -10.15 -26.27 -17.08
C THR A 307 -11.38 -26.60 -16.23
N GLU A 308 -11.15 -27.34 -15.17
CA GLU A 308 -12.14 -27.70 -14.15
C GLU A 308 -12.15 -26.74 -12.97
N ILE A 309 -11.21 -25.75 -12.89
CA ILE A 309 -11.21 -24.80 -11.78
C ILE A 309 -12.48 -23.94 -11.78
N ASN A 310 -12.90 -23.52 -10.58
CA ASN A 310 -14.06 -22.67 -10.44
C ASN A 310 -13.70 -21.21 -10.78
N LEU A 311 -13.85 -20.85 -12.05
CA LEU A 311 -13.71 -19.46 -12.51
C LEU A 311 -15.04 -18.75 -12.38
N MET A 312 -15.05 -17.67 -11.60
CA MET A 312 -16.21 -16.79 -11.50
C MET A 312 -16.52 -16.19 -12.87
N ASN A 313 -17.80 -16.10 -13.20
CA ASN A 313 -18.26 -15.52 -14.46
C ASN A 313 -17.59 -16.05 -15.75
N LYS A 314 -17.05 -17.28 -15.72
CA LYS A 314 -16.33 -17.93 -16.83
C LYS A 314 -17.00 -17.75 -18.18
N ASP A 315 -18.31 -17.97 -18.24
CA ASP A 315 -19.09 -17.88 -19.46
C ASP A 315 -19.39 -16.43 -19.92
N ALA A 316 -19.17 -15.46 -19.06
CA ALA A 316 -19.38 -14.05 -19.36
C ALA A 316 -18.11 -13.34 -19.85
N MET A 317 -16.94 -13.97 -19.77
CA MET A 317 -15.66 -13.38 -20.21
C MET A 317 -15.70 -13.03 -21.69
N ARG A 318 -15.31 -11.79 -22.01
CA ARG A 318 -15.37 -11.23 -23.37
C ARG A 318 -14.03 -10.70 -23.84
N CYS A 319 -13.84 -10.73 -25.15
CA CYS A 319 -12.75 -10.02 -25.80
C CYS A 319 -12.98 -8.51 -25.70
N TYR A 320 -12.02 -7.78 -25.17
CA TYR A 320 -12.00 -6.32 -25.21
C TYR A 320 -11.66 -5.85 -26.64
N ASP A 321 -10.62 -6.46 -27.24
CA ASP A 321 -10.23 -6.29 -28.64
C ASP A 321 -9.85 -7.65 -29.24
N GLY A 322 -9.44 -7.67 -30.50
CA GLY A 322 -8.99 -8.93 -31.11
C GLY A 322 -8.60 -8.83 -32.57
N VAL A 323 -7.97 -9.90 -33.05
CA VAL A 323 -7.63 -10.09 -34.48
C VAL A 323 -8.19 -11.42 -34.94
N PRO A 324 -9.10 -11.39 -35.92
CA PRO A 324 -9.66 -10.22 -36.63
C PRO A 324 -10.48 -9.32 -35.70
N ALA A 325 -10.70 -8.06 -36.13
CA ALA A 325 -11.45 -7.06 -35.34
C ALA A 325 -12.86 -7.50 -34.96
N SER A 326 -13.44 -8.41 -35.72
CA SER A 326 -14.74 -9.02 -35.42
C SER A 326 -14.77 -9.88 -34.15
N ASN A 327 -13.63 -10.15 -33.51
CA ASN A 327 -13.55 -10.85 -32.23
C ASN A 327 -13.89 -9.92 -31.05
N ALA A 328 -13.71 -8.61 -31.20
CA ALA A 328 -14.05 -7.65 -30.16
C ALA A 328 -15.51 -7.77 -29.70
N GLY A 329 -15.75 -7.78 -28.39
CA GLY A 329 -17.07 -7.95 -27.79
C GLY A 329 -17.61 -9.37 -27.74
N LYS A 330 -17.05 -10.33 -28.49
CA LYS A 330 -17.47 -11.73 -28.41
C LYS A 330 -17.10 -12.35 -27.07
N ARG A 331 -17.86 -13.35 -26.65
CA ARG A 331 -17.44 -14.23 -25.55
C ARG A 331 -16.19 -15.01 -25.98
N ILE A 332 -15.17 -15.12 -25.16
CA ILE A 332 -13.91 -15.79 -25.52
C ILE A 332 -14.16 -17.23 -26.01
N LYS A 333 -15.07 -17.95 -25.36
CA LYS A 333 -15.44 -19.32 -25.73
C LYS A 333 -16.11 -19.46 -27.12
N ASN A 334 -16.60 -18.34 -27.66
CA ASN A 334 -17.30 -18.31 -28.95
C ASN A 334 -16.42 -17.72 -30.06
N VAL A 335 -15.13 -17.61 -29.86
CA VAL A 335 -14.18 -17.13 -30.86
C VAL A 335 -13.63 -18.32 -31.64
N ASP A 336 -13.96 -18.39 -32.93
CA ASP A 336 -13.56 -19.49 -33.80
C ASP A 336 -12.13 -19.35 -34.32
N LYS A 337 -11.67 -18.12 -34.52
CA LYS A 337 -10.38 -17.83 -35.15
C LYS A 337 -9.63 -16.75 -34.42
N PHE A 338 -8.36 -17.05 -34.12
CA PHE A 338 -7.41 -16.15 -33.49
C PHE A 338 -6.25 -15.90 -34.46
N ASP A 339 -6.19 -14.71 -35.05
CA ASP A 339 -5.11 -14.32 -35.94
C ASP A 339 -4.11 -13.43 -35.22
N CYS A 340 -2.86 -13.44 -35.63
CA CYS A 340 -1.86 -12.53 -35.12
C CYS A 340 -2.02 -11.14 -35.75
N PRO A 341 -1.85 -10.05 -34.96
CA PRO A 341 -1.76 -8.74 -35.56
C PRO A 341 -0.61 -8.72 -36.56
N VAL A 342 -0.93 -8.33 -37.78
CA VAL A 342 0.10 -8.16 -38.83
C VAL A 342 1.03 -7.08 -38.29
N LYS A 343 2.29 -7.45 -38.02
CA LYS A 343 3.34 -6.44 -37.85
C LYS A 343 3.44 -5.74 -39.21
N VAL A 344 2.72 -4.65 -39.36
CA VAL A 344 3.02 -3.69 -40.40
C VAL A 344 4.47 -3.32 -40.09
N ARG A 345 5.42 -3.88 -40.87
CA ARG A 345 6.72 -3.26 -40.96
C ARG A 345 6.38 -1.83 -41.32
N GLU A 346 6.51 -0.92 -40.37
CA GLU A 346 6.61 0.49 -40.70
C GLU A 346 7.70 0.53 -41.77
N GLY A 347 7.21 0.59 -43.02
CA GLY A 347 8.10 0.74 -44.15
C GLY A 347 8.91 1.97 -43.83
N THR A 348 10.18 1.76 -43.73
CA THR A 348 11.23 2.72 -43.42
C THR A 348 10.77 4.16 -43.69
N SER A 349 10.11 4.78 -42.71
CA SER A 349 10.02 6.23 -42.57
C SER A 349 11.40 6.77 -42.18
N GLY A 350 12.44 6.13 -42.74
CA GLY A 350 13.82 6.53 -42.56
C GLY A 350 14.16 7.87 -43.25
N SER A 351 13.24 8.38 -44.08
CA SER A 351 13.44 9.66 -44.77
C SER A 351 13.19 10.86 -43.84
N HIS A 352 12.14 10.83 -43.00
CA HIS A 352 11.83 12.00 -42.15
C HIS A 352 12.78 12.17 -40.95
N HIS A 353 13.22 11.08 -40.33
CA HIS A 353 14.18 11.15 -39.22
C HIS A 353 15.58 11.49 -39.72
N ALA A 354 15.98 11.02 -40.91
CA ALA A 354 17.27 11.42 -41.52
C ALA A 354 17.26 12.92 -41.88
N VAL A 355 16.18 13.43 -42.45
CA VAL A 355 16.06 14.85 -42.82
C VAL A 355 15.98 15.75 -41.57
N THR A 356 15.23 15.37 -40.54
CA THR A 356 15.18 16.14 -39.29
C THR A 356 16.49 16.11 -38.53
N SER A 357 17.20 14.98 -38.49
CA SER A 357 18.55 14.87 -37.90
C SER A 357 19.58 15.70 -38.63
N THR A 358 19.57 15.70 -39.98
CA THR A 358 20.51 16.53 -40.77
C THR A 358 20.20 18.02 -40.64
N LEU A 359 18.94 18.43 -40.59
CA LEU A 359 18.54 19.82 -40.34
C LEU A 359 18.98 20.30 -38.95
N LEU A 360 18.83 19.44 -37.94
CA LEU A 360 19.23 19.74 -36.55
C LEU A 360 20.77 19.90 -36.46
N THR A 361 21.52 19.02 -37.11
CA THR A 361 23.01 19.13 -37.15
C THR A 361 23.48 20.37 -37.87
N ILE A 362 22.86 20.76 -38.99
CA ILE A 362 23.17 22.00 -39.71
C ILE A 362 22.87 23.22 -38.83
N LEU A 363 21.73 23.21 -38.11
CA LEU A 363 21.36 24.30 -37.20
C LEU A 363 22.38 24.45 -36.06
N ILE A 364 22.83 23.34 -35.48
CA ILE A 364 23.86 23.35 -34.42
C ILE A 364 25.20 23.90 -34.96
N ILE A 365 25.62 23.53 -36.16
CA ILE A 365 26.85 24.05 -36.79
C ILE A 365 26.71 25.55 -37.05
N LEU A 366 25.58 26.01 -37.56
CA LEU A 366 25.34 27.43 -37.83
C LEU A 366 25.32 28.25 -36.52
N THR A 367 24.68 27.77 -35.48
CA THR A 367 24.67 28.46 -34.18
C THR A 367 26.05 28.50 -33.53
N ALA A 368 26.81 27.39 -33.59
CA ALA A 368 28.19 27.35 -33.10
C ALA A 368 29.10 28.31 -33.87
N SER A 369 28.99 28.39 -35.22
CA SER A 369 29.77 29.30 -36.05
C SER A 369 29.42 30.77 -35.76
N LEU A 370 28.14 31.09 -35.56
CA LEU A 370 27.70 32.43 -35.18
C LEU A 370 28.25 32.84 -33.81
N LEU A 371 28.22 31.91 -32.84
CA LEU A 371 28.80 32.12 -31.52
C LEU A 371 30.31 32.37 -31.58
N ALA A 372 31.04 31.61 -32.43
CA ALA A 372 32.46 31.82 -32.67
C ALA A 372 32.75 33.18 -33.26
N VAL A 373 31.94 33.66 -34.23
CA VAL A 373 32.06 34.99 -34.83
C VAL A 373 31.81 36.09 -33.79
N VAL A 374 30.75 35.95 -32.97
CA VAL A 374 30.47 36.90 -31.90
C VAL A 374 31.58 36.94 -30.84
N LEU A 375 32.14 35.79 -30.49
CA LEU A 375 33.28 35.71 -29.58
C LEU A 375 34.54 36.33 -30.20
N TRP A 376 34.76 36.17 -31.52
CA TRP A 376 35.87 36.77 -32.22
C TRP A 376 35.75 38.30 -32.30
N ILE A 377 34.57 38.83 -32.58
CA ILE A 377 34.27 40.28 -32.59
C ILE A 377 34.44 40.89 -31.19
N ASN A 378 33.98 40.19 -30.17
CA ASN A 378 34.03 40.64 -28.75
C ASN A 378 35.28 40.14 -28.01
N ARG A 379 36.34 39.78 -28.72
CA ARG A 379 37.56 39.14 -28.22
C ARG A 379 38.18 39.81 -26.98
N ILE A 380 38.13 41.12 -26.90
CA ILE A 380 38.71 41.90 -25.79
C ILE A 380 37.80 41.75 -24.57
N THR A 381 36.48 41.94 -24.73
CA THR A 381 35.50 41.87 -23.62
C THR A 381 35.39 40.46 -23.02
N VAL A 382 35.55 39.42 -23.85
CA VAL A 382 35.53 38.03 -23.39
C VAL A 382 36.79 37.69 -22.59
N LYS A 383 37.93 38.19 -23.03
CA LYS A 383 39.22 37.97 -22.35
C LYS A 383 39.22 38.57 -20.95
N ASP A 384 38.65 39.75 -20.79
CA ASP A 384 38.57 40.45 -19.50
C ASP A 384 37.58 39.79 -18.51
N LYS A 385 36.48 39.24 -19.02
CA LYS A 385 35.51 38.53 -18.17
C LYS A 385 35.90 37.08 -17.83
N MET A 386 36.69 36.42 -18.67
CA MET A 386 37.11 35.03 -18.41
C MET A 386 38.36 34.93 -17.54
N GLN A 387 39.22 35.93 -17.48
CA GLN A 387 40.40 35.92 -16.62
C GLN A 387 40.12 35.68 -15.14
N PRO A 388 39.13 36.33 -14.51
CA PRO A 388 38.83 36.08 -13.08
C PRO A 388 38.27 34.67 -12.85
N LEU A 389 37.53 34.09 -13.78
CA LEU A 389 36.97 32.72 -13.67
C LEU A 389 38.09 31.65 -13.77
N LEU A 390 39.03 31.82 -14.69
CA LEU A 390 40.20 30.93 -14.82
C LEU A 390 41.10 30.99 -13.59
N LYS A 391 41.28 32.18 -13.01
CA LYS A 391 42.07 32.35 -11.78
C LYS A 391 41.42 31.67 -10.58
N ASN A 392 40.07 31.70 -10.47
CA ASN A 392 39.34 30.99 -9.43
C ASN A 392 39.43 29.46 -9.59
N LEU A 393 39.33 28.94 -10.84
CA LEU A 393 39.51 27.52 -11.12
C LEU A 393 40.94 27.02 -10.83
N GLN A 394 41.94 27.83 -11.12
CA GLN A 394 43.31 27.50 -10.84
C GLN A 394 43.63 27.51 -9.36
N ASN A 395 43.04 28.43 -8.60
CA ASN A 395 43.12 28.44 -7.15
C ASN A 395 42.40 27.24 -6.52
N HIS A 396 41.23 26.85 -7.05
CA HIS A 396 40.48 25.67 -6.56
C HIS A 396 41.24 24.37 -6.78
N MET A 397 41.93 24.22 -7.92
CA MET A 397 42.81 23.07 -8.20
C MET A 397 44.01 23.02 -7.30
N GLN A 398 44.59 24.19 -6.94
CA GLN A 398 45.70 24.26 -6.01
C GLN A 398 45.32 23.88 -4.57
N TYR A 399 44.11 24.26 -4.12
CA TYR A 399 43.59 23.84 -2.81
C TYR A 399 43.32 22.34 -2.74
N THR A 400 42.77 21.74 -3.77
CA THR A 400 42.50 20.28 -3.79
C THR A 400 43.78 19.44 -3.86
N THR A 401 44.86 19.99 -4.36
CA THR A 401 46.16 19.29 -4.41
C THR A 401 46.89 19.37 -3.05
N ILE A 402 46.70 20.44 -2.29
CA ILE A 402 47.27 20.60 -0.94
C ILE A 402 46.55 19.71 0.06
N GLU A 403 45.22 19.60 -0.01
CA GLU A 403 44.41 18.75 0.88
C GLU A 403 44.71 17.25 0.73
N LYS A 404 45.18 16.80 -0.44
CA LYS A 404 45.60 15.42 -0.71
C LYS A 404 47.01 15.06 -0.17
N GLN A 405 47.82 16.03 0.25
CA GLN A 405 49.15 15.78 0.78
C GLN A 405 49.22 15.70 2.32
N GLU A 406 48.14 16.03 3.04
CA GLU A 406 48.12 15.99 4.50
C GLU A 406 47.51 14.72 5.13
N GLU A 407 47.06 13.73 4.31
CA GLU A 407 46.52 12.46 4.82
C GLU A 407 47.42 11.24 4.52
N GLU A 408 48.67 11.27 5.02
CA GLU A 408 49.42 10.03 5.28
C GLU A 408 49.58 9.86 6.82
N PRO A 409 49.04 8.78 7.40
CA PRO A 409 49.24 8.52 8.85
C PRO A 409 50.67 7.98 9.08
N PRO A 410 51.27 8.27 10.26
CA PRO A 410 52.61 7.82 10.55
C PRO A 410 52.69 6.31 10.73
N GLU A 411 53.63 5.67 10.10
CA GLU A 411 54.05 4.28 10.35
C GLU A 411 54.42 4.12 11.84
N VAL A 412 53.73 3.19 12.51
CA VAL A 412 54.16 2.70 13.80
C VAL A 412 55.07 1.52 13.61
N SER A 413 56.37 1.73 13.83
CA SER A 413 57.36 0.67 14.05
C SER A 413 57.27 0.15 15.45
N VAL A 414 57.05 -1.10 15.66
CA VAL A 414 57.57 -2.20 16.49
C VAL A 414 56.50 -3.25 16.67
#